data_c2a1db674e35c8600bd57fe275d2e8b6
#
_entry.id   c2a1db674e35c8600bd57fe275d2e8b6
#
_cell.length_a   1.000
_cell.length_b   1.000
_cell.length_c   1.000
_cell.angle_alpha   90.00
_cell.angle_beta   90.00
_cell.angle_gamma   90.00
#
_symmetry.space_group_name_H-M   'P 1'
#
loop_
_entity.id
_entity.type
_entity.pdbx_description
1 polymer ?
#
loop_
_entity_poly.entity_id
_entity_poly.type
_entity_poly.pdbx_seq_one_letter_code
_entity_poly.pdbx_strand_id
1 'polypeptide(L)'
;MKIQDNKDKYQELSKWYRRSVSSVFKKEVFNNFSNIKKLVHGKHALFLGLTEYKKKFESAHYLSFLDIDGNTLYEHESESKKLPFEDNSHDVIIILHGLDSTNNPYNLIREIDRIATDDAKIALIGFNNFSLWGLMKPLMKKSSSPWSSDFHSVFSVKEWFKILSYDVIYKDTSNVMPILNQVFQKYLNKIGFLQKFLLPNLGGIYYYVFNKKILPLTPVKVSFKQKYVVSPFPKSSLNRVK
;
A
#
# COMPACT_ATOMS: atom_id res chain seq x y z
N MET A 1 -22.84 13.09 1.38
CA MET A 1 -23.11 11.79 0.76
C MET A 1 -21.89 10.85 0.68
N LYS A 2 -20.70 11.31 0.25
CA LYS A 2 -19.49 10.44 0.14
C LYS A 2 -18.89 9.95 1.49
N ILE A 3 -19.02 10.70 2.57
CA ILE A 3 -18.47 10.36 3.90
C ILE A 3 -19.24 9.20 4.52
N GLN A 4 -20.58 9.25 4.44
CA GLN A 4 -21.45 8.20 4.94
C GLN A 4 -21.18 6.85 4.24
N ASP A 5 -20.94 6.89 2.91
CA ASP A 5 -20.64 5.72 2.10
C ASP A 5 -19.35 4.98 2.56
N ASN A 6 -18.30 5.72 2.92
CA ASN A 6 -17.05 5.10 3.43
C ASN A 6 -17.23 4.45 4.80
N LYS A 7 -17.94 5.11 5.71
CA LYS A 7 -18.25 4.57 7.03
C LYS A 7 -19.05 3.28 6.91
N ASP A 8 -20.02 3.27 6.03
CA ASP A 8 -20.86 2.10 5.79
C ASP A 8 -20.05 0.94 5.20
N LYS A 9 -19.14 1.19 4.24
CA LYS A 9 -18.22 0.19 3.67
C LYS A 9 -17.34 -0.44 4.74
N TYR A 10 -16.73 0.39 5.58
CA TYR A 10 -15.85 -0.09 6.66
C TYR A 10 -16.62 -0.93 7.68
N GLN A 11 -17.79 -0.46 8.14
CA GLN A 11 -18.60 -1.20 9.10
C GLN A 11 -19.09 -2.54 8.54
N GLU A 12 -19.50 -2.57 7.27
CA GLU A 12 -19.91 -3.82 6.62
C GLU A 12 -18.71 -4.80 6.49
N LEU A 13 -17.52 -4.30 6.20
CA LEU A 13 -16.31 -5.12 6.14
C LEU A 13 -15.96 -5.69 7.54
N SER A 14 -16.03 -4.88 8.59
CA SER A 14 -15.82 -5.31 9.98
C SER A 14 -16.84 -6.39 10.37
N LYS A 15 -18.13 -6.16 10.10
CA LYS A 15 -19.18 -7.16 10.34
C LYS A 15 -18.94 -8.45 9.57
N TRP A 16 -18.49 -8.36 8.31
CA TRP A 16 -18.18 -9.53 7.50
C TRP A 16 -17.03 -10.34 8.09
N TYR A 17 -15.96 -9.69 8.53
CA TYR A 17 -14.85 -10.35 9.20
C TYR A 17 -15.25 -11.07 10.50
N ARG A 18 -16.30 -10.62 11.18
CA ARG A 18 -16.83 -11.28 12.40
C ARG A 18 -17.66 -12.52 12.09
N ARG A 19 -18.20 -12.68 10.89
CA ARG A 19 -19.05 -13.84 10.53
C ARG A 19 -18.24 -15.14 10.48
N SER A 20 -18.91 -16.25 10.82
CA SER A 20 -18.31 -17.60 10.76
C SER A 20 -17.86 -18.00 9.35
N VAL A 21 -18.59 -17.58 8.33
CA VAL A 21 -18.27 -17.83 6.90
C VAL A 21 -16.89 -17.29 6.54
N SER A 22 -16.47 -16.19 7.13
CA SER A 22 -15.15 -15.60 6.90
C SER A 22 -14.02 -16.23 7.73
N SER A 23 -14.29 -17.25 8.56
CA SER A 23 -13.29 -17.83 9.48
C SER A 23 -12.08 -18.44 8.76
N VAL A 24 -12.30 -19.17 7.68
CA VAL A 24 -11.24 -19.75 6.84
C VAL A 24 -10.43 -18.66 6.18
N PHE A 25 -11.12 -17.66 5.62
CA PHE A 25 -10.51 -16.48 5.01
C PHE A 25 -9.61 -15.73 6.02
N LYS A 26 -10.12 -15.42 7.22
CA LYS A 26 -9.35 -14.77 8.28
C LYS A 26 -8.09 -15.55 8.63
N LYS A 27 -8.22 -16.85 8.82
CA LYS A 27 -7.09 -17.72 9.15
C LYS A 27 -6.00 -17.64 8.08
N GLU A 28 -6.38 -17.63 6.80
CA GLU A 28 -5.45 -17.53 5.70
C GLU A 28 -4.78 -16.15 5.64
N VAL A 29 -5.55 -15.06 5.82
CA VAL A 29 -5.00 -13.69 5.88
C VAL A 29 -3.95 -13.59 6.99
N PHE A 30 -4.25 -14.10 8.19
CA PHE A 30 -3.31 -14.01 9.32
C PHE A 30 -2.11 -14.94 9.16
N ASN A 31 -2.27 -16.11 8.55
CA ASN A 31 -1.15 -17.01 8.25
C ASN A 31 -0.19 -16.36 7.24
N ASN A 32 -0.73 -15.78 6.16
CA ASN A 32 0.09 -15.08 5.18
C ASN A 32 0.78 -13.85 5.78
N PHE A 33 0.10 -13.14 6.69
CA PHE A 33 0.73 -12.02 7.40
C PHE A 33 1.91 -12.47 8.27
N SER A 34 1.89 -13.68 8.82
CA SER A 34 3.01 -14.19 9.62
C SER A 34 4.32 -14.24 8.82
N ASN A 35 4.24 -14.45 7.50
CA ASN A 35 5.39 -14.40 6.60
C ASN A 35 5.87 -12.95 6.39
N ILE A 36 4.93 -12.02 6.30
CA ILE A 36 5.19 -10.58 6.14
C ILE A 36 5.80 -10.00 7.42
N LYS A 37 5.34 -10.42 8.59
CA LYS A 37 5.78 -9.91 9.89
C LYS A 37 7.29 -9.94 10.07
N LYS A 38 7.97 -10.92 9.49
CA LYS A 38 9.44 -11.02 9.51
C LYS A 38 10.14 -9.92 8.72
N LEU A 39 9.44 -9.34 7.74
CA LEU A 39 9.95 -8.27 6.87
C LEU A 39 9.62 -6.88 7.41
N VAL A 40 8.53 -6.75 8.16
CA VAL A 40 8.04 -5.49 8.72
C VAL A 40 8.24 -5.46 10.23
N HIS A 41 9.36 -4.90 10.65
CA HIS A 41 9.69 -4.67 12.05
C HIS A 41 10.30 -3.26 12.18
N GLY A 42 10.01 -2.61 13.28
CA GLY A 42 10.47 -1.26 13.53
C GLY A 42 10.18 -0.82 14.97
N LYS A 43 10.42 0.45 15.27
CA LYS A 43 10.15 1.05 16.59
C LYS A 43 8.73 1.60 16.66
N HIS A 44 8.32 2.36 15.65
CA HIS A 44 7.04 3.06 15.59
C HIS A 44 6.20 2.49 14.44
N ALA A 45 5.26 1.61 14.76
CA ALA A 45 4.35 1.06 13.77
C ALA A 45 2.97 1.71 13.85
N LEU A 46 2.38 1.94 12.68
CA LEU A 46 0.98 2.33 12.54
C LEU A 46 0.19 1.19 11.91
N PHE A 47 -0.91 0.82 12.55
CA PHE A 47 -1.88 -0.10 11.99
C PHE A 47 -3.12 0.66 11.51
N LEU A 48 -3.39 0.60 10.22
CA LEU A 48 -4.54 1.23 9.56
C LEU A 48 -5.54 0.15 9.12
N GLY A 49 -6.79 0.29 9.52
CA GLY A 49 -7.88 -0.60 9.13
C GLY A 49 -8.58 -1.25 10.30
N LEU A 50 -8.94 -2.53 10.20
CA LEU A 50 -9.73 -3.26 11.18
C LEU A 50 -8.99 -3.42 12.52
N THR A 51 -9.02 -2.41 13.39
CA THR A 51 -8.23 -2.33 14.64
C THR A 51 -8.56 -3.42 15.65
N GLU A 52 -9.72 -4.08 15.54
CA GLU A 52 -10.06 -5.25 16.36
C GLU A 52 -9.08 -6.42 16.18
N TYR A 53 -8.34 -6.45 15.07
CA TYR A 53 -7.34 -7.48 14.77
C TYR A 53 -5.89 -7.05 15.02
N LYS A 54 -5.66 -5.85 15.55
CA LYS A 54 -4.34 -5.25 15.78
C LYS A 54 -3.35 -6.20 16.47
N LYS A 55 -3.79 -6.95 17.50
CA LYS A 55 -2.94 -7.92 18.22
C LYS A 55 -2.31 -8.99 17.33
N LYS A 56 -2.93 -9.30 16.17
CA LYS A 56 -2.38 -10.25 15.20
C LYS A 56 -1.23 -9.66 14.39
N PHE A 57 -1.14 -8.34 14.36
CA PHE A 57 -0.21 -7.57 13.51
C PHE A 57 0.86 -6.84 14.32
N GLU A 58 1.01 -7.11 15.60
CA GLU A 58 2.07 -6.51 16.43
C GLU A 58 3.45 -6.81 15.87
N SER A 59 4.18 -5.77 15.48
CA SER A 59 5.51 -5.86 14.84
C SER A 59 6.49 -4.77 15.33
N ALA A 60 6.12 -4.00 16.37
CA ALA A 60 6.90 -2.86 16.84
C ALA A 60 6.81 -2.69 18.36
N HIS A 61 7.72 -1.87 18.93
CA HIS A 61 7.69 -1.49 20.33
C HIS A 61 6.55 -0.51 20.64
N TYR A 62 6.32 0.45 19.73
CA TYR A 62 5.24 1.44 19.84
C TYR A 62 4.27 1.23 18.70
N LEU A 63 3.06 0.83 18.99
CA LEU A 63 2.04 0.55 17.99
C LEU A 63 0.90 1.55 18.11
N SER A 64 0.78 2.42 17.12
CA SER A 64 -0.36 3.30 16.92
C SER A 64 -1.43 2.61 16.09
N PHE A 65 -2.70 2.96 16.30
CA PHE A 65 -3.79 2.39 15.51
C PHE A 65 -4.74 3.47 15.05
N LEU A 66 -5.25 3.29 13.86
CA LEU A 66 -6.28 4.15 13.32
C LEU A 66 -7.30 3.29 12.57
N ASP A 67 -8.56 3.36 13.01
CA ASP A 67 -9.67 2.86 12.22
C ASP A 67 -9.87 3.79 11.02
N ILE A 68 -9.93 3.22 9.85
CA ILE A 68 -10.34 3.95 8.65
C ILE A 68 -11.88 3.94 8.62
N ASP A 69 -12.49 4.36 9.71
CA ASP A 69 -13.89 4.77 9.65
C ASP A 69 -13.96 6.17 9.03
N GLY A 70 -15.05 6.45 8.34
CA GLY A 70 -15.20 7.70 7.63
C GLY A 70 -14.99 8.98 8.46
N ASN A 71 -14.97 8.90 9.80
CA ASN A 71 -14.82 10.03 10.69
C ASN A 71 -13.37 10.47 10.82
N THR A 72 -12.43 9.54 10.96
CA THR A 72 -11.02 9.87 11.27
C THR A 72 -10.27 10.50 10.08
N LEU A 73 -10.67 10.18 8.85
CA LEU A 73 -10.12 10.81 7.63
C LEU A 73 -10.95 12.01 7.15
N TYR A 74 -12.12 12.28 7.76
CA TYR A 74 -13.16 13.14 7.17
C TYR A 74 -13.76 14.19 8.10
N GLU A 75 -13.22 14.40 9.31
CA GLU A 75 -13.80 15.33 10.29
C GLU A 75 -13.67 16.82 9.97
N HIS A 76 -12.96 17.20 8.92
CA HIS A 76 -12.87 18.60 8.51
C HIS A 76 -13.27 18.81 7.04
N GLU A 77 -14.16 19.75 6.81
CA GLU A 77 -14.61 20.21 5.48
C GLU A 77 -13.50 20.89 4.63
N SER A 78 -12.28 20.99 5.14
CA SER A 78 -11.14 21.50 4.40
C SER A 78 -10.54 20.45 3.46
N GLU A 79 -10.13 20.86 2.27
CA GLU A 79 -9.70 20.05 1.12
C GLU A 79 -8.50 19.12 1.36
N SER A 80 -7.80 19.21 2.47
CA SER A 80 -6.65 18.35 2.78
C SER A 80 -6.89 17.53 4.04
N LYS A 81 -7.30 16.30 3.83
CA LYS A 81 -7.58 15.29 4.85
C LYS A 81 -6.27 14.65 5.30
N LYS A 82 -5.73 15.12 6.42
CA LYS A 82 -4.47 14.63 6.98
C LYS A 82 -4.72 13.58 8.05
N LEU A 83 -3.86 12.55 8.06
CA LEU A 83 -3.76 11.63 9.19
C LEU A 83 -3.26 12.39 10.44
N PRO A 84 -3.75 12.09 11.66
CA PRO A 84 -3.41 12.81 12.89
C PRO A 84 -2.02 12.41 13.42
N PHE A 85 -1.03 12.34 12.54
CA PHE A 85 0.35 11.99 12.86
C PHE A 85 1.31 12.99 12.21
N GLU A 86 2.46 13.16 12.84
CA GLU A 86 3.53 14.03 12.34
C GLU A 86 4.21 13.43 11.09
N ASP A 87 4.87 14.29 10.32
CA ASP A 87 5.68 13.89 9.19
C ASP A 87 6.84 13.00 9.66
N ASN A 88 7.22 11.99 8.87
CA ASN A 88 8.36 11.09 9.16
C ASN A 88 8.31 10.46 10.56
N SER A 89 7.13 10.07 11.04
CA SER A 89 6.91 9.59 12.41
C SER A 89 6.83 8.07 12.53
N HIS A 90 6.64 7.34 11.43
CA HIS A 90 6.44 5.89 11.46
C HIS A 90 7.40 5.16 10.51
N ASP A 91 8.10 4.18 11.04
CA ASP A 91 9.03 3.30 10.29
C ASP A 91 8.36 2.02 9.78
N VAL A 92 7.16 1.69 10.30
CA VAL A 92 6.32 0.58 9.82
C VAL A 92 4.87 1.04 9.70
N ILE A 93 4.25 0.80 8.55
CA ILE A 93 2.82 1.06 8.36
C ILE A 93 2.16 -0.20 7.81
N ILE A 94 1.15 -0.70 8.52
CA ILE A 94 0.40 -1.90 8.15
C ILE A 94 -1.02 -1.49 7.79
N ILE A 95 -1.43 -1.79 6.58
CA ILE A 95 -2.73 -1.39 6.03
C ILE A 95 -3.55 -2.64 5.72
N LEU A 96 -4.59 -2.87 6.52
CA LEU A 96 -5.53 -3.98 6.32
C LEU A 96 -6.83 -3.45 5.72
N HIS A 97 -7.02 -3.65 4.41
CA HIS A 97 -8.16 -3.19 3.63
C HIS A 97 -8.44 -1.67 3.71
N GLY A 98 -7.40 -0.88 4.04
CA GLY A 98 -7.56 0.56 4.15
C GLY A 98 -7.84 1.23 2.81
N LEU A 99 -7.17 0.79 1.73
CA LEU A 99 -7.44 1.30 0.38
C LEU A 99 -8.81 0.89 -0.13
N ASP A 100 -9.29 -0.30 0.27
CA ASP A 100 -10.57 -0.86 -0.18
C ASP A 100 -11.79 -0.17 0.46
N SER A 101 -11.56 0.55 1.56
CA SER A 101 -12.61 1.21 2.34
C SER A 101 -12.69 2.72 2.10
N THR A 102 -11.77 3.29 1.32
CA THR A 102 -11.73 4.73 1.03
C THR A 102 -12.14 5.04 -0.41
N ASN A 103 -12.90 6.12 -0.61
CA ASN A 103 -13.23 6.64 -1.94
C ASN A 103 -12.06 7.41 -2.60
N ASN A 104 -10.98 7.69 -1.84
CA ASN A 104 -9.81 8.39 -2.36
C ASN A 104 -8.50 7.71 -1.94
N PRO A 105 -8.14 6.58 -2.57
CA PRO A 105 -6.94 5.82 -2.23
C PRO A 105 -5.65 6.63 -2.46
N TYR A 106 -5.63 7.54 -3.43
CA TYR A 106 -4.45 8.38 -3.70
C TYR A 106 -4.12 9.33 -2.56
N ASN A 107 -5.14 9.95 -1.95
CA ASN A 107 -4.93 10.83 -0.80
C ASN A 107 -4.43 10.03 0.40
N LEU A 108 -4.99 8.84 0.63
CA LEU A 108 -4.51 7.97 1.71
C LEU A 108 -3.04 7.58 1.50
N ILE A 109 -2.65 7.20 0.28
CA ILE A 109 -1.26 6.83 -0.02
C ILE A 109 -0.30 8.03 0.15
N ARG A 110 -0.72 9.24 -0.23
CA ARG A 110 0.08 10.46 0.01
C ARG A 110 0.27 10.75 1.48
N GLU A 111 -0.77 10.59 2.29
CA GLU A 111 -0.68 10.76 3.73
C GLU A 111 0.19 9.69 4.39
N ILE A 112 0.10 8.45 3.90
CA ILE A 112 1.01 7.36 4.31
C ILE A 112 2.46 7.73 4.00
N ASP A 113 2.73 8.26 2.80
CA ASP A 113 4.08 8.70 2.41
C ASP A 113 4.59 9.86 3.27
N ARG A 114 3.72 10.80 3.64
CA ARG A 114 4.07 11.94 4.52
C ARG A 114 4.52 11.50 5.90
N ILE A 115 3.79 10.55 6.51
CA ILE A 115 4.07 10.06 7.87
C ILE A 115 5.16 8.98 7.91
N ALA A 116 5.49 8.40 6.77
CA ALA A 116 6.50 7.35 6.62
C ALA A 116 7.91 7.93 6.68
N THR A 117 8.79 7.34 7.49
CA THR A 117 10.23 7.67 7.50
C THR A 117 10.90 7.30 6.18
N ASP A 118 12.12 7.76 5.97
CA ASP A 118 12.86 7.56 4.71
C ASP A 118 13.16 6.08 4.39
N ASP A 119 13.22 5.22 5.40
CA ASP A 119 13.44 3.77 5.28
C ASP A 119 12.20 2.94 5.66
N ALA A 120 11.02 3.58 5.70
CA ALA A 120 9.79 2.98 6.14
C ALA A 120 9.39 1.76 5.30
N LYS A 121 8.82 0.77 5.97
CA LYS A 121 8.22 -0.41 5.36
C LYS A 121 6.70 -0.36 5.47
N ILE A 122 6.04 -0.54 4.34
CA ILE A 122 4.59 -0.49 4.25
C ILE A 122 4.07 -1.87 3.86
N ALA A 123 3.35 -2.52 4.77
CA ALA A 123 2.63 -3.77 4.49
C ALA A 123 1.19 -3.45 4.09
N LEU A 124 0.80 -3.85 2.90
CA LEU A 124 -0.52 -3.60 2.36
C LEU A 124 -1.24 -4.91 2.04
N ILE A 125 -2.46 -5.03 2.56
CA ILE A 125 -3.36 -6.15 2.32
C ILE A 125 -4.67 -5.59 1.78
N GLY A 126 -5.10 -6.07 0.61
CA GLY A 126 -6.31 -5.58 -0.03
C GLY A 126 -6.94 -6.58 -1.01
N PHE A 127 -8.14 -6.24 -1.51
CA PHE A 127 -8.87 -7.03 -2.48
C PHE A 127 -8.40 -6.74 -3.91
N ASN A 128 -8.19 -7.83 -4.66
CA ASN A 128 -7.69 -7.76 -6.03
C ASN A 128 -8.83 -7.69 -7.04
N ASN A 129 -8.85 -6.63 -7.83
CA ASN A 129 -9.83 -6.46 -8.89
C ASN A 129 -9.59 -7.44 -10.07
N PHE A 130 -8.32 -7.76 -10.37
CA PHE A 130 -7.97 -8.78 -11.37
C PHE A 130 -7.93 -10.19 -10.77
N SER A 131 -9.08 -10.61 -10.26
CA SER A 131 -9.28 -11.94 -9.67
C SER A 131 -10.68 -12.46 -9.99
N LEU A 132 -10.95 -13.71 -9.65
CA LEU A 132 -12.32 -14.22 -9.71
C LEU A 132 -13.29 -13.44 -8.80
N TRP A 133 -12.80 -12.90 -7.71
CA TRP A 133 -13.57 -12.02 -6.84
C TRP A 133 -13.96 -10.73 -7.57
N GLY A 134 -13.02 -10.09 -8.27
CA GLY A 134 -13.29 -8.89 -9.06
C GLY A 134 -14.26 -9.15 -10.21
N LEU A 135 -14.11 -10.31 -10.89
CA LEU A 135 -15.01 -10.72 -11.97
C LEU A 135 -16.44 -10.97 -11.47
N MET A 136 -16.61 -11.52 -10.28
CA MET A 136 -17.92 -11.78 -9.69
C MET A 136 -18.55 -10.56 -9.03
N LYS A 137 -17.77 -9.53 -8.69
CA LYS A 137 -18.26 -8.32 -8.00
C LYS A 137 -19.48 -7.68 -8.66
N PRO A 138 -19.57 -7.52 -10.01
CA PRO A 138 -20.75 -6.94 -10.65
C PRO A 138 -22.03 -7.77 -10.47
N LEU A 139 -21.90 -9.10 -10.28
CA LEU A 139 -23.01 -10.02 -10.11
C LEU A 139 -23.50 -10.11 -8.66
N MET A 140 -22.70 -9.60 -7.71
CA MET A 140 -22.99 -9.68 -6.28
C MET A 140 -23.69 -8.42 -5.78
N LYS A 141 -24.43 -8.56 -4.64
CA LYS A 141 -25.08 -7.43 -4.00
C LYS A 141 -24.03 -6.43 -3.48
N LYS A 142 -24.03 -5.22 -4.01
CA LYS A 142 -23.14 -4.12 -3.58
C LYS A 142 -23.33 -3.69 -2.11
N SER A 143 -24.43 -4.06 -1.48
CA SER A 143 -24.73 -3.75 -0.07
C SER A 143 -24.14 -4.74 0.93
N SER A 144 -23.35 -5.74 0.50
CA SER A 144 -22.77 -6.73 1.39
C SER A 144 -21.27 -6.85 1.17
N SER A 145 -20.49 -6.79 2.25
CA SER A 145 -19.05 -7.08 2.18
C SER A 145 -18.78 -8.56 1.82
N PRO A 146 -17.69 -8.81 1.07
CA PRO A 146 -16.65 -7.85 0.66
C PRO A 146 -17.00 -7.03 -0.60
N TRP A 147 -18.16 -7.24 -1.22
CA TRP A 147 -18.55 -6.69 -2.52
C TRP A 147 -18.85 -5.18 -2.48
N SER A 148 -19.13 -4.64 -1.29
CA SER A 148 -19.28 -3.19 -1.06
C SER A 148 -17.94 -2.44 -1.08
N SER A 149 -16.82 -3.12 -0.81
CA SER A 149 -15.48 -2.54 -0.80
C SER A 149 -14.99 -2.23 -2.21
N ASP A 150 -14.07 -1.27 -2.34
CA ASP A 150 -13.42 -0.97 -3.61
C ASP A 150 -12.23 -1.92 -3.84
N PHE A 151 -12.26 -2.65 -4.95
CA PHE A 151 -11.18 -3.57 -5.30
C PHE A 151 -10.17 -2.85 -6.18
N HIS A 152 -8.89 -2.96 -5.82
CA HIS A 152 -7.81 -2.37 -6.59
C HIS A 152 -6.96 -3.44 -7.27
N SER A 153 -6.47 -3.15 -8.47
CA SER A 153 -5.60 -4.09 -9.15
C SER A 153 -4.21 -4.11 -8.52
N VAL A 154 -3.59 -5.28 -8.45
CA VAL A 154 -2.20 -5.44 -8.00
C VAL A 154 -1.23 -4.56 -8.81
N PHE A 155 -1.51 -4.32 -10.09
CA PHE A 155 -0.72 -3.47 -10.95
C PHE A 155 -0.86 -1.99 -10.60
N SER A 156 -2.11 -1.50 -10.42
CA SER A 156 -2.38 -0.11 -10.06
C SER A 156 -1.75 0.25 -8.72
N VAL A 157 -1.91 -0.61 -7.71
CA VAL A 157 -1.33 -0.40 -6.39
C VAL A 157 0.19 -0.31 -6.47
N LYS A 158 0.83 -1.22 -7.20
CA LYS A 158 2.28 -1.19 -7.42
C LYS A 158 2.74 0.12 -8.08
N GLU A 159 2.05 0.59 -9.11
CA GLU A 159 2.40 1.83 -9.81
C GLU A 159 2.22 3.06 -8.90
N TRP A 160 1.18 3.11 -8.06
CA TRP A 160 0.99 4.21 -7.11
C TRP A 160 2.16 4.35 -6.13
N PHE A 161 2.61 3.25 -5.56
CA PHE A 161 3.77 3.27 -4.65
C PHE A 161 5.09 3.53 -5.38
N LYS A 162 5.24 3.05 -6.62
CA LYS A 162 6.42 3.30 -7.45
C LYS A 162 6.61 4.80 -7.77
N ILE A 163 5.52 5.52 -8.03
CA ILE A 163 5.55 6.98 -8.27
C ILE A 163 6.11 7.71 -7.04
N LEU A 164 5.87 7.22 -5.84
CA LEU A 164 6.38 7.75 -4.58
C LEU A 164 7.77 7.17 -4.19
N SER A 165 8.47 6.55 -5.14
CA SER A 165 9.80 5.97 -4.93
C SER A 165 9.86 4.78 -3.96
N TYR A 166 8.80 3.97 -3.90
CA TYR A 166 8.80 2.72 -3.16
C TYR A 166 9.13 1.53 -4.05
N ASP A 167 9.94 0.61 -3.53
CA ASP A 167 10.19 -0.69 -4.14
C ASP A 167 9.37 -1.79 -3.47
N VAL A 168 8.94 -2.77 -4.27
CA VAL A 168 8.29 -3.98 -3.78
C VAL A 168 9.36 -4.95 -3.28
N ILE A 169 9.39 -5.24 -1.98
CA ILE A 169 10.28 -6.25 -1.38
C ILE A 169 9.60 -7.60 -1.15
N TYR A 170 8.27 -7.61 -1.12
CA TYR A 170 7.47 -8.83 -1.03
C TYR A 170 6.15 -8.67 -1.76
N LYS A 171 5.71 -9.73 -2.46
CA LYS A 171 4.39 -9.83 -3.04
C LYS A 171 3.88 -11.27 -2.94
N ASP A 172 2.63 -11.43 -2.59
CA ASP A 172 1.90 -12.70 -2.66
C ASP A 172 0.42 -12.45 -2.92
N THR A 173 -0.29 -13.47 -3.33
CA THR A 173 -1.75 -13.44 -3.46
C THR A 173 -2.36 -14.71 -2.91
N SER A 174 -3.56 -14.60 -2.36
CA SER A 174 -4.28 -15.75 -1.80
C SER A 174 -5.78 -15.69 -2.08
N ASN A 175 -6.51 -16.71 -1.62
CA ASN A 175 -7.97 -16.80 -1.77
C ASN A 175 -8.43 -16.61 -3.21
N VAL A 176 -7.97 -17.47 -4.11
CA VAL A 176 -8.32 -17.39 -5.54
C VAL A 176 -9.84 -17.52 -5.75
N MET A 177 -10.50 -18.37 -4.96
CA MET A 177 -11.94 -18.60 -5.07
C MET A 177 -12.74 -17.75 -4.08
N PRO A 178 -13.80 -17.06 -4.53
CA PRO A 178 -14.70 -16.34 -3.67
C PRO A 178 -15.41 -17.25 -2.66
N ILE A 179 -15.65 -16.73 -1.45
CA ILE A 179 -16.40 -17.46 -0.41
C ILE A 179 -17.88 -17.37 -0.75
N LEU A 180 -18.40 -18.35 -1.46
CA LEU A 180 -19.81 -18.43 -1.84
C LEU A 180 -20.60 -19.38 -0.93
N ASN A 181 -20.03 -20.54 -0.63
CA ASN A 181 -20.65 -21.57 0.23
C ASN A 181 -19.55 -22.45 0.84
N GLN A 182 -19.72 -22.86 2.11
CA GLN A 182 -18.75 -23.70 2.83
C GLN A 182 -18.51 -25.06 2.17
N VAL A 183 -19.55 -25.68 1.62
CA VAL A 183 -19.45 -27.00 0.97
C VAL A 183 -18.63 -26.90 -0.32
N PHE A 184 -18.91 -25.90 -1.14
CA PHE A 184 -18.22 -25.68 -2.40
C PHE A 184 -16.74 -25.31 -2.20
N GLN A 185 -16.44 -24.59 -1.14
CA GLN A 185 -15.09 -24.16 -0.79
C GLN A 185 -14.13 -25.32 -0.49
N LYS A 186 -14.65 -26.44 0.09
CA LYS A 186 -13.85 -27.64 0.35
C LYS A 186 -13.32 -28.29 -0.94
N TYR A 187 -14.11 -28.28 -2.01
CA TYR A 187 -13.69 -28.77 -3.32
C TYR A 187 -12.74 -27.79 -4.02
N LEU A 188 -13.02 -26.49 -3.92
CA LEU A 188 -12.23 -25.47 -4.56
C LEU A 188 -10.83 -25.29 -3.95
N ASN A 189 -10.67 -25.56 -2.66
CA ASN A 189 -9.35 -25.54 -2.00
C ASN A 189 -8.38 -26.59 -2.57
N LYS A 190 -8.88 -27.72 -3.09
CA LYS A 190 -8.03 -28.69 -3.77
C LYS A 190 -7.48 -28.17 -5.11
N ILE A 191 -8.24 -27.31 -5.79
CA ILE A 191 -7.84 -26.68 -7.05
C ILE A 191 -7.00 -25.42 -6.79
N GLY A 192 -7.15 -24.80 -5.62
CA GLY A 192 -6.47 -23.54 -5.25
C GLY A 192 -4.94 -23.63 -5.29
N PHE A 193 -4.36 -24.80 -4.98
CA PHE A 193 -2.92 -25.01 -5.10
C PHE A 193 -2.45 -24.93 -6.57
N LEU A 194 -3.16 -25.57 -7.47
CA LEU A 194 -2.85 -25.54 -8.91
C LEU A 194 -3.03 -24.11 -9.48
N GLN A 195 -4.04 -23.40 -9.03
CA GLN A 195 -4.29 -22.01 -9.45
C GLN A 195 -3.19 -21.04 -8.97
N LYS A 196 -2.70 -21.20 -7.73
CA LYS A 196 -1.58 -20.38 -7.21
C LYS A 196 -0.30 -20.57 -8.05
N PHE A 197 -0.09 -21.80 -8.54
CA PHE A 197 1.06 -22.12 -9.38
C PHE A 197 0.91 -21.58 -10.83
N LEU A 198 -0.27 -21.73 -11.44
CA LEU A 198 -0.52 -21.32 -12.82
C LEU A 198 -0.78 -19.82 -12.96
N LEU A 199 -1.39 -19.18 -11.95
CA LEU A 199 -1.90 -17.82 -12.02
C LEU A 199 -1.58 -17.03 -10.73
N PRO A 200 -0.30 -16.74 -10.45
CA PRO A 200 0.16 -16.22 -9.17
C PRO A 200 -0.38 -14.81 -8.82
N ASN A 201 -0.93 -14.07 -9.80
CA ASN A 201 -1.47 -12.71 -9.59
C ASN A 201 -3.00 -12.66 -9.53
N LEU A 202 -3.70 -13.81 -9.64
CA LEU A 202 -5.16 -13.88 -9.68
C LEU A 202 -5.83 -14.22 -8.35
N GLY A 203 -5.07 -14.24 -7.24
CA GLY A 203 -5.65 -14.36 -5.92
C GLY A 203 -6.59 -13.20 -5.60
N GLY A 204 -7.68 -13.47 -4.87
CA GLY A 204 -8.69 -12.47 -4.47
C GLY A 204 -8.16 -11.43 -3.49
N ILE A 205 -7.07 -11.78 -2.78
CA ILE A 205 -6.37 -10.89 -1.86
C ILE A 205 -4.93 -10.78 -2.31
N TYR A 206 -4.40 -9.56 -2.29
CA TYR A 206 -2.99 -9.30 -2.47
C TYR A 206 -2.33 -8.91 -1.15
N TYR A 207 -1.06 -9.25 -1.06
CA TYR A 207 -0.14 -8.90 0.02
C TYR A 207 1.08 -8.25 -0.59
N TYR A 208 1.34 -7.00 -0.24
CA TYR A 208 2.55 -6.30 -0.63
C TYR A 208 3.32 -5.84 0.59
N VAL A 209 4.64 -5.87 0.49
CA VAL A 209 5.51 -5.07 1.35
C VAL A 209 6.32 -4.16 0.45
N PHE A 210 6.20 -2.89 0.71
CA PHE A 210 6.95 -1.84 0.05
C PHE A 210 8.03 -1.32 1.00
N ASN A 211 9.16 -0.91 0.43
CA ASN A 211 10.23 -0.20 1.13
C ASN A 211 10.47 1.13 0.45
N LYS A 212 10.52 2.22 1.22
CA LYS A 212 10.82 3.55 0.69
C LYS A 212 12.28 3.60 0.27
N LYS A 213 12.56 4.12 -0.92
CA LYS A 213 13.93 4.32 -1.40
C LYS A 213 14.44 5.68 -0.95
N ILE A 214 15.52 5.67 -0.22
CA ILE A 214 16.34 6.87 -0.08
C ILE A 214 17.09 7.05 -1.41
N LEU A 215 16.72 8.07 -2.18
CA LEU A 215 17.56 8.49 -3.30
C LEU A 215 18.73 9.28 -2.72
N PRO A 216 19.95 8.71 -2.66
CA PRO A 216 21.08 9.49 -2.21
C PRO A 216 21.29 10.63 -3.19
N LEU A 217 21.09 11.87 -2.73
CA LEU A 217 21.50 13.06 -3.47
C LEU A 217 23.02 13.05 -3.53
N THR A 218 23.57 12.36 -4.51
CA THR A 218 25.00 12.46 -4.80
C THR A 218 25.21 13.83 -5.45
N PRO A 219 25.86 14.81 -4.78
CA PRO A 219 26.14 16.08 -5.40
C PRO A 219 27.05 15.83 -6.60
N VAL A 220 26.53 16.01 -7.80
CA VAL A 220 27.35 15.95 -9.00
C VAL A 220 28.30 17.13 -8.93
N LYS A 221 29.59 16.89 -8.67
CA LYS A 221 30.62 17.90 -8.81
C LYS A 221 30.64 18.32 -10.28
N VAL A 222 30.03 19.44 -10.57
CA VAL A 222 30.14 20.06 -11.90
C VAL A 222 31.56 20.59 -12.02
N SER A 223 32.43 19.82 -12.66
CA SER A 223 33.76 20.27 -13.00
C SER A 223 33.68 21.18 -14.23
N PHE A 224 33.71 22.48 -13.99
CA PHE A 224 33.89 23.43 -15.07
C PHE A 224 35.34 23.36 -15.56
N LYS A 225 35.62 22.64 -16.65
CA LYS A 225 36.86 22.78 -17.36
C LYS A 225 36.87 24.20 -17.99
N GLN A 226 37.69 25.06 -17.43
CA GLN A 226 37.95 26.36 -18.07
C GLN A 226 38.56 26.07 -19.46
N LYS A 227 37.80 26.35 -20.52
CA LYS A 227 38.36 26.42 -21.85
C LYS A 227 39.18 27.71 -21.92
N TYR A 228 40.49 27.56 -21.94
CA TYR A 228 41.38 28.65 -22.26
C TYR A 228 41.06 29.06 -23.70
N VAL A 229 40.53 30.27 -23.86
CA VAL A 229 40.39 30.89 -25.18
C VAL A 229 41.77 31.41 -25.53
N VAL A 230 42.46 30.69 -26.40
CA VAL A 230 43.72 31.18 -26.95
C VAL A 230 43.36 32.33 -27.90
N SER A 231 43.81 33.55 -27.54
CA SER A 231 43.63 34.71 -28.41
C SER A 231 44.42 34.49 -29.74
N PRO A 232 43.73 34.62 -30.89
CA PRO A 232 44.41 34.42 -32.18
C PRO A 232 45.27 35.62 -32.62
N PHE A 233 45.40 36.65 -31.78
CA PHE A 233 46.19 37.82 -32.16
C PHE A 233 47.65 37.64 -31.72
N PRO A 234 48.63 37.68 -32.69
CA PRO A 234 50.05 37.69 -32.38
C PRO A 234 50.40 39.00 -31.64
N LYS A 235 51.19 38.90 -30.57
CA LYS A 235 51.78 40.06 -29.92
C LYS A 235 52.68 40.79 -30.92
N SER A 236 52.29 42.01 -31.33
CA SER A 236 53.17 42.85 -32.12
C SER A 236 54.42 43.21 -31.31
N SER A 237 55.60 42.81 -31.78
CA SER A 237 56.87 43.20 -31.24
C SER A 237 57.10 44.68 -31.63
N LEU A 238 56.89 45.59 -30.69
CA LEU A 238 57.37 46.95 -30.83
C LEU A 238 58.86 46.97 -30.73
N ASN A 239 59.57 47.00 -31.90
CA ASN A 239 61.01 47.36 -32.00
C ASN A 239 61.17 48.80 -31.57
N ARG A 240 61.79 49.08 -30.48
CA ARG A 240 62.39 50.37 -30.16
C ARG A 240 63.61 50.53 -30.99
N VAL A 241 63.55 51.45 -31.95
CA VAL A 241 64.73 52.04 -32.60
C VAL A 241 65.19 53.23 -31.76
N LYS A 242 66.52 53.33 -31.58
CA LYS A 242 67.26 54.33 -30.80
C LYS A 242 66.90 55.78 -31.12
#